data_87363a508584076235773a3fcd9bce50
#
_entry.id   87363a508584076235773a3fcd9bce50
#
_cell.length_a   1.000
_cell.length_b   1.000
_cell.length_c   1.000
_cell.angle_alpha   90.00
_cell.angle_beta   90.00
_cell.angle_gamma   90.00
#
_symmetry.space_group_name_H-M   'P 1'
#
loop_
_entity.id
_entity.type
_entity.pdbx_description
1 polymer ?
#
loop_
_entity_poly.entity_id
_entity_poly.type
_entity_poly.pdbx_seq_one_letter_code
_entity_poly.pdbx_strand_id
1 'polypeptide(L)'
;GVFEGRAIVFEGPEDYHDRINDPDLGIDEACFLVIRGVGPVGYPGSAEVVNMQPPDALLRRGVIELPTIGDGRQSGTSGSPSILNASPEAAVGGGLALLETGDRIRIDLNAGTANILISDEELSARRAAWSPPKLENQTPWQEIHRNTVGQLSTGGCLELATRYQRVGEIVPRNNH
;
A
#
# COMPACT_ATOMS: atom_id res chain seq x y z
N GLY A 1 -7.42 -18.19 8.49
CA GLY A 1 -8.44 -17.33 8.99
C GLY A 1 -9.06 -16.41 7.95
N VAL A 2 -10.27 -16.01 8.25
CA VAL A 2 -11.00 -15.01 7.48
C VAL A 2 -11.18 -13.79 8.39
N PHE A 3 -10.89 -12.60 7.87
CA PHE A 3 -10.99 -11.34 8.59
C PHE A 3 -11.84 -10.38 7.77
N GLU A 4 -12.77 -9.70 8.43
CA GLU A 4 -13.56 -8.64 7.82
C GLU A 4 -13.51 -7.39 8.70
N GLY A 5 -13.43 -6.23 8.07
CA GLY A 5 -13.38 -4.98 8.78
C GLY A 5 -13.66 -3.78 7.88
N ARG A 6 -13.75 -2.63 8.49
CA ARG A 6 -13.96 -1.36 7.83
C ARG A 6 -12.62 -0.71 7.48
N ALA A 7 -12.47 -0.29 6.24
CA ALA A 7 -11.28 0.41 5.78
C ALA A 7 -11.26 1.87 6.25
N ILE A 8 -10.11 2.32 6.70
CA ILE A 8 -9.76 3.74 6.91
C ILE A 8 -8.59 4.04 5.99
N VAL A 9 -8.82 4.84 4.96
CA VAL A 9 -7.86 5.07 3.89
C VAL A 9 -7.12 6.38 4.09
N PHE A 10 -5.78 6.30 4.01
CA PHE A 10 -4.86 7.44 4.08
C PHE A 10 -4.09 7.58 2.76
N GLU A 11 -3.96 8.82 2.30
CA GLU A 11 -3.28 9.21 1.06
C GLU A 11 -1.78 9.49 1.32
N GLY A 12 -1.07 8.54 1.85
CA GLY A 12 0.33 8.68 2.20
C GLY A 12 0.58 9.00 3.68
N PRO A 13 1.85 9.11 4.09
CA PRO A 13 2.23 9.25 5.49
C PRO A 13 1.81 10.59 6.11
N GLU A 14 1.81 11.67 5.36
CA GLU A 14 1.40 12.98 5.84
C GLU A 14 -0.08 12.97 6.22
N ASP A 15 -0.95 12.48 5.33
CA ASP A 15 -2.38 12.36 5.59
C ASP A 15 -2.67 11.43 6.78
N TYR A 16 -1.91 10.34 6.90
CA TYR A 16 -2.01 9.48 8.08
C TYR A 16 -1.69 10.24 9.37
N HIS A 17 -0.59 10.96 9.43
CA HIS A 17 -0.20 11.72 10.63
C HIS A 17 -1.20 12.81 10.99
N ASP A 18 -1.75 13.47 9.99
CA ASP A 18 -2.73 14.55 10.19
C ASP A 18 -4.06 14.04 10.70
N ARG A 19 -4.49 12.84 10.26
CA ARG A 19 -5.87 12.37 10.49
C ARG A 19 -6.01 11.17 11.39
N ILE A 20 -4.95 10.47 11.78
CA ILE A 20 -5.07 9.22 12.59
C ILE A 20 -5.83 9.43 13.89
N ASN A 21 -5.74 10.61 14.49
CA ASN A 21 -6.43 10.96 15.73
C ASN A 21 -7.73 11.72 15.51
N ASP A 22 -8.22 11.85 14.28
CA ASP A 22 -9.50 12.48 13.96
C ASP A 22 -10.65 11.60 14.46
N PRO A 23 -11.47 12.07 15.44
CA PRO A 23 -12.57 11.29 15.98
C PRO A 23 -13.66 11.01 14.94
N ASP A 24 -13.80 11.84 13.90
CA ASP A 24 -14.82 11.69 12.87
C ASP A 24 -14.55 10.46 11.98
N LEU A 25 -13.32 9.92 11.96
CA LEU A 25 -13.02 8.66 11.31
C LEU A 25 -13.62 7.46 12.05
N GLY A 26 -13.95 7.61 13.33
CA GLY A 26 -14.57 6.56 14.14
C GLY A 26 -13.77 5.26 14.15
N ILE A 27 -12.44 5.35 14.27
CA ILE A 27 -11.55 4.18 14.23
C ILE A 27 -11.76 3.34 15.50
N ASP A 28 -12.08 2.07 15.31
CA ASP A 28 -12.24 1.07 16.35
C ASP A 28 -11.40 -0.20 16.06
N GLU A 29 -11.54 -1.20 16.93
CA GLU A 29 -10.78 -2.45 16.85
C GLU A 29 -11.15 -3.34 15.65
N ALA A 30 -12.27 -3.03 14.95
CA ALA A 30 -12.71 -3.73 13.76
C ALA A 30 -12.27 -3.03 12.45
N CYS A 31 -11.42 -2.01 12.56
CA CYS A 31 -10.94 -1.26 11.40
C CYS A 31 -9.63 -1.84 10.85
N PHE A 32 -9.47 -1.70 9.54
CA PHE A 32 -8.19 -1.84 8.84
C PHE A 32 -7.65 -0.45 8.52
N LEU A 33 -6.42 -0.17 8.91
CA LEU A 33 -5.73 1.03 8.47
C LEU A 33 -5.12 0.78 7.09
N VAL A 34 -5.43 1.62 6.14
CA VAL A 34 -4.98 1.47 4.75
C VAL A 34 -4.20 2.70 4.34
N ILE A 35 -3.00 2.51 3.82
CA ILE A 35 -2.19 3.59 3.25
C ILE A 35 -1.92 3.30 1.78
N ARG A 36 -2.11 4.29 0.92
CA ARG A 36 -1.91 4.16 -0.52
C ARG A 36 -1.09 5.31 -1.09
N GLY A 37 -0.66 5.15 -2.34
CA GLY A 37 0.21 6.13 -3.00
C GLY A 37 1.65 6.10 -2.50
N VAL A 38 2.06 5.01 -1.85
CA VAL A 38 3.39 4.81 -1.26
C VAL A 38 4.18 3.68 -1.93
N GLY A 39 3.70 3.21 -3.08
CA GLY A 39 4.38 2.22 -3.93
C GLY A 39 5.52 2.82 -4.75
N PRO A 40 6.14 2.01 -5.64
CA PRO A 40 7.32 2.42 -6.42
C PRO A 40 7.15 3.70 -7.23
N VAL A 41 5.98 3.88 -7.87
CA VAL A 41 5.66 5.07 -8.68
C VAL A 41 5.10 6.18 -7.81
N GLY A 42 4.17 5.89 -6.92
CA GLY A 42 3.51 6.88 -6.06
C GLY A 42 4.48 7.59 -5.13
N TYR A 43 5.38 6.83 -4.53
CA TYR A 43 6.42 7.32 -3.64
C TYR A 43 7.77 6.69 -4.04
N PRO A 44 8.60 7.41 -4.81
CA PRO A 44 9.82 6.84 -5.38
C PRO A 44 10.71 6.19 -4.33
N GLY A 45 10.95 4.86 -4.51
CA GLY A 45 11.68 4.04 -3.55
C GLY A 45 10.80 3.24 -2.57
N SER A 46 9.47 3.35 -2.63
CA SER A 46 8.53 2.62 -1.76
C SER A 46 8.84 2.79 -0.28
N ALA A 47 8.30 3.81 0.35
CA ALA A 47 8.55 4.10 1.76
C ALA A 47 8.10 2.96 2.69
N GLU A 48 8.79 2.78 3.80
CA GLU A 48 8.45 1.84 4.88
C GLU A 48 7.41 2.44 5.83
N VAL A 49 6.20 2.68 5.34
CA VAL A 49 5.16 3.42 6.07
C VAL A 49 3.85 2.64 6.26
N VAL A 50 3.80 1.37 5.85
CA VAL A 50 2.59 0.55 6.01
C VAL A 50 2.32 0.18 7.48
N ASN A 51 3.32 0.23 8.34
CA ASN A 51 3.22 -0.04 9.77
C ASN A 51 2.63 1.14 10.56
N MET A 52 1.36 1.42 10.34
CA MET A 52 0.64 2.48 11.04
C MET A 52 0.26 2.08 12.47
N GLN A 53 0.38 3.02 13.40
CA GLN A 53 -0.11 2.84 14.77
C GLN A 53 -1.62 3.19 14.87
N PRO A 54 -2.35 2.55 15.79
CA PRO A 54 -3.70 2.96 16.13
C PRO A 54 -3.76 4.40 16.66
N PRO A 55 -4.94 5.05 16.62
CA PRO A 55 -5.11 6.36 17.24
C PRO A 55 -4.86 6.31 18.76
N ASP A 56 -4.44 7.43 19.32
CA ASP A 56 -4.14 7.57 20.74
C ASP A 56 -5.25 7.06 21.66
N ALA A 57 -6.51 7.26 21.27
CA ALA A 57 -7.65 6.80 22.04
C ALA A 57 -7.67 5.27 22.22
N LEU A 58 -7.28 4.51 21.20
CA LEU A 58 -7.16 3.06 21.25
C LEU A 58 -5.90 2.64 22.00
N LEU A 59 -4.78 3.32 21.76
CA LEU A 59 -3.53 3.04 22.48
C LEU A 59 -3.69 3.16 24.01
N ARG A 60 -4.41 4.20 24.47
CA ARG A 60 -4.72 4.38 25.92
C ARG A 60 -5.62 3.28 26.49
N ARG A 61 -6.37 2.59 25.65
CA ARG A 61 -7.19 1.42 26.01
C ARG A 61 -6.42 0.10 25.94
N GLY A 62 -5.15 0.12 25.54
CA GLY A 62 -4.30 -1.06 25.41
C GLY A 62 -4.39 -1.76 24.04
N VAL A 63 -5.06 -1.17 23.07
CA VAL A 63 -5.08 -1.65 21.68
C VAL A 63 -3.84 -1.09 20.99
N ILE A 64 -2.76 -1.87 20.96
CA ILE A 64 -1.44 -1.42 20.50
C ILE A 64 -1.22 -1.61 19.01
N GLU A 65 -2.07 -2.36 18.32
CA GLU A 65 -1.97 -2.62 16.90
C GLU A 65 -3.35 -2.81 16.27
N LEU A 66 -3.46 -2.44 15.00
CA LEU A 66 -4.58 -2.76 14.11
C LEU A 66 -4.02 -3.39 12.83
N PRO A 67 -4.81 -4.18 12.10
CA PRO A 67 -4.40 -4.66 10.80
C PRO A 67 -4.13 -3.51 9.85
N THR A 68 -3.03 -3.59 9.10
CA THR A 68 -2.63 -2.56 8.14
C THR A 68 -2.50 -3.12 6.72
N ILE A 69 -2.84 -2.31 5.74
CA ILE A 69 -2.70 -2.66 4.32
C ILE A 69 -2.08 -1.46 3.59
N GLY A 70 -1.16 -1.73 2.67
CA GLY A 70 -0.58 -0.66 1.86
C GLY A 70 0.20 -1.14 0.65
N ASP A 71 0.40 -0.23 -0.28
CA ASP A 71 1.19 -0.45 -1.49
C ASP A 71 2.68 -0.10 -1.34
N GLY A 72 3.08 0.34 -0.15
CA GLY A 72 4.47 0.54 0.24
C GLY A 72 5.07 -0.64 1.01
N ARG A 73 6.23 -0.42 1.59
CA ARG A 73 6.94 -1.38 2.43
C ARG A 73 6.59 -1.19 3.91
N GLN A 74 6.97 -2.16 4.70
CA GLN A 74 6.87 -2.14 6.15
C GLN A 74 8.23 -2.40 6.77
N SER A 75 8.54 -1.69 7.85
CA SER A 75 9.74 -1.98 8.66
C SER A 75 9.66 -3.39 9.26
N GLY A 76 10.77 -4.12 9.27
CA GLY A 76 10.86 -5.42 9.92
C GLY A 76 10.68 -5.40 11.44
N THR A 77 10.59 -4.22 12.05
CA THR A 77 10.32 -4.03 13.48
C THR A 77 8.83 -3.86 13.80
N SER A 78 7.97 -3.81 12.80
CA SER A 78 6.52 -3.70 13.01
C SER A 78 5.93 -5.00 13.53
N GLY A 79 5.06 -4.90 14.53
CA GLY A 79 4.33 -6.03 15.11
C GLY A 79 2.93 -6.23 14.55
N SER A 80 2.36 -5.23 13.85
CA SER A 80 0.98 -5.30 13.38
C SER A 80 0.79 -6.32 12.26
N PRO A 81 -0.36 -7.03 12.23
CA PRO A 81 -0.74 -7.87 11.09
C PRO A 81 -0.85 -7.01 9.83
N SER A 82 -0.14 -7.37 8.75
CA SER A 82 -0.01 -6.48 7.61
C SER A 82 -0.05 -7.19 6.27
N ILE A 83 -0.66 -6.51 5.30
CA ILE A 83 -0.48 -6.75 3.87
C ILE A 83 0.30 -5.55 3.33
N LEU A 84 1.54 -5.78 2.99
CA LEU A 84 2.42 -4.77 2.39
C LEU A 84 2.66 -5.08 0.91
N ASN A 85 3.22 -4.11 0.20
CA ASN A 85 3.56 -4.27 -1.21
C ASN A 85 2.35 -4.63 -2.10
N ALA A 86 1.15 -4.12 -1.76
CA ALA A 86 -0.03 -4.36 -2.57
C ALA A 86 0.21 -3.92 -4.01
N SER A 87 -0.03 -4.83 -4.96
CA SER A 87 0.34 -4.62 -6.37
C SER A 87 -0.78 -5.13 -7.29
N PRO A 88 -1.08 -4.41 -8.37
CA PRO A 88 -0.54 -3.09 -8.75
C PRO A 88 -0.81 -2.02 -7.71
N GLU A 89 0.13 -1.07 -7.54
CA GLU A 89 -0.02 0.03 -6.59
C GLU A 89 -1.17 0.99 -6.97
N ALA A 90 -1.64 1.79 -6.00
CA ALA A 90 -2.74 2.72 -6.24
C ALA A 90 -2.42 3.78 -7.29
N ALA A 91 -1.18 4.28 -7.35
CA ALA A 91 -0.76 5.30 -8.31
C ALA A 91 -0.91 4.89 -9.78
N VAL A 92 -0.96 3.59 -10.06
CA VAL A 92 -1.19 3.04 -11.41
C VAL A 92 -2.57 2.36 -11.55
N GLY A 93 -3.49 2.60 -10.63
CA GLY A 93 -4.86 2.08 -10.68
C GLY A 93 -5.04 0.68 -10.15
N GLY A 94 -4.16 0.22 -9.26
CA GLY A 94 -4.35 -1.02 -8.52
C GLY A 94 -5.59 -0.99 -7.60
N GLY A 95 -5.92 -2.13 -7.01
CA GLY A 95 -7.15 -2.30 -6.20
C GLY A 95 -7.31 -1.26 -5.09
N LEU A 96 -6.21 -0.86 -4.43
CA LEU A 96 -6.25 0.15 -3.38
C LEU A 96 -6.70 1.53 -3.88
N ALA A 97 -6.53 1.84 -5.17
CA ALA A 97 -7.00 3.11 -5.76
C ALA A 97 -8.52 3.25 -5.73
N LEU A 98 -9.24 2.14 -5.66
CA LEU A 98 -10.71 2.08 -5.70
C LEU A 98 -11.35 1.96 -4.31
N LEU A 99 -10.53 1.75 -3.28
CA LEU A 99 -11.00 1.61 -1.90
C LEU A 99 -11.33 2.99 -1.32
N GLU A 100 -12.44 3.09 -0.60
CA GLU A 100 -12.87 4.30 0.09
C GLU A 100 -12.95 4.05 1.61
N THR A 101 -12.74 5.10 2.40
CA THR A 101 -12.97 5.02 3.85
C THR A 101 -14.43 4.68 4.11
N GLY A 102 -14.66 3.66 4.93
CA GLY A 102 -15.98 3.13 5.23
C GLY A 102 -16.31 1.83 4.50
N ASP A 103 -15.64 1.52 3.41
CA ASP A 103 -15.81 0.24 2.73
C ASP A 103 -15.50 -0.92 3.68
N ARG A 104 -16.21 -2.01 3.49
CA ARG A 104 -15.85 -3.26 4.13
C ARG A 104 -14.90 -4.04 3.24
N ILE A 105 -13.86 -4.60 3.85
CA ILE A 105 -12.93 -5.51 3.20
C ILE A 105 -12.97 -6.87 3.88
N ARG A 106 -12.77 -7.91 3.07
CA ARG A 106 -12.62 -9.28 3.52
C ARG A 106 -11.28 -9.82 3.06
N ILE A 107 -10.52 -10.34 4.01
CA ILE A 107 -9.25 -11.01 3.79
C ILE A 107 -9.44 -12.48 4.15
N ASP A 108 -9.15 -13.36 3.21
CA ASP A 108 -9.18 -14.81 3.43
C ASP A 108 -7.76 -15.36 3.23
N LEU A 109 -7.08 -15.66 4.33
CA LEU A 109 -5.72 -16.19 4.31
C LEU A 109 -5.64 -17.60 3.75
N ASN A 110 -6.73 -18.37 3.82
CA ASN A 110 -6.74 -19.73 3.28
C ASN A 110 -6.85 -19.72 1.75
N ALA A 111 -7.65 -18.78 1.22
CA ALA A 111 -7.82 -18.57 -0.20
C ALA A 111 -6.75 -17.65 -0.81
N GLY A 112 -5.99 -16.93 0.02
CA GLY A 112 -5.01 -15.93 -0.44
C GLY A 112 -5.67 -14.73 -1.13
N THR A 113 -6.84 -14.29 -0.65
CA THR A 113 -7.62 -13.22 -1.29
C THR A 113 -7.87 -12.05 -0.35
N ALA A 114 -7.93 -10.84 -0.94
CA ALA A 114 -8.37 -9.63 -0.26
C ALA A 114 -9.36 -8.90 -1.20
N ASN A 115 -10.59 -8.69 -0.74
CA ASN A 115 -11.66 -8.15 -1.57
C ASN A 115 -12.35 -6.98 -0.87
N ILE A 116 -12.76 -5.99 -1.67
CA ILE A 116 -13.69 -4.94 -1.26
C ILE A 116 -15.10 -5.53 -1.37
N LEU A 117 -15.90 -5.41 -0.32
CA LEU A 117 -17.27 -5.93 -0.29
C LEU A 117 -18.28 -4.90 -0.82
N ILE A 118 -18.14 -4.57 -2.09
CA ILE A 118 -19.05 -3.71 -2.87
C ILE A 118 -19.58 -4.48 -4.08
N SER A 119 -20.61 -3.97 -4.74
CA SER A 119 -21.12 -4.61 -5.97
C SER A 119 -20.16 -4.44 -7.15
N ASP A 120 -20.29 -5.31 -8.15
CA ASP A 120 -19.51 -5.22 -9.39
C ASP A 120 -19.80 -3.93 -10.15
N GLU A 121 -21.05 -3.44 -10.08
CA GLU A 121 -21.47 -2.19 -10.66
C GLU A 121 -20.77 -1.00 -10.01
N GLU A 122 -20.71 -0.97 -8.68
CA GLU A 122 -20.02 0.07 -7.94
C GLU A 122 -18.52 0.03 -8.21
N LEU A 123 -17.91 -1.15 -8.21
CA LEU A 123 -16.49 -1.32 -8.53
C LEU A 123 -16.16 -0.83 -9.93
N SER A 124 -17.05 -1.14 -10.89
CA SER A 124 -16.91 -0.70 -12.29
C SER A 124 -17.05 0.81 -12.42
N ALA A 125 -17.98 1.41 -11.69
CA ALA A 125 -18.19 2.86 -11.66
C ALA A 125 -16.97 3.59 -11.08
N ARG A 126 -16.42 3.11 -9.96
CA ARG A 126 -15.20 3.68 -9.35
C ARG A 126 -14.00 3.55 -10.29
N ARG A 127 -13.86 2.42 -10.98
CA ARG A 127 -12.80 2.21 -11.97
C ARG A 127 -12.92 3.16 -13.14
N ALA A 128 -14.13 3.39 -13.64
CA ALA A 128 -14.38 4.32 -14.73
C ALA A 128 -14.12 5.79 -14.35
N ALA A 129 -14.36 6.14 -13.07
CA ALA A 129 -14.14 7.49 -12.53
C ALA A 129 -12.67 7.73 -12.14
N TRP A 130 -11.88 6.67 -11.95
CA TRP A 130 -10.49 6.81 -11.52
C TRP A 130 -9.62 7.45 -12.59
N SER A 131 -8.72 8.31 -12.17
CA SER A 131 -7.67 8.88 -13.00
C SER A 131 -6.34 8.86 -12.26
N PRO A 132 -5.20 8.74 -12.97
CA PRO A 132 -3.89 8.76 -12.35
C PRO A 132 -3.68 10.05 -11.53
N PRO A 133 -3.11 9.95 -10.33
CA PRO A 133 -2.77 11.14 -9.54
C PRO A 133 -1.70 11.96 -10.26
N LYS A 134 -1.76 13.28 -10.10
CA LYS A 134 -0.68 14.16 -10.53
C LYS A 134 0.47 14.02 -9.54
N LEU A 135 1.56 13.40 -9.99
CA LEU A 135 2.77 13.20 -9.20
C LEU A 135 3.81 14.27 -9.57
N GLU A 136 4.38 14.89 -8.54
CA GLU A 136 5.44 15.87 -8.71
C GLU A 136 6.80 15.24 -8.45
N ASN A 137 7.79 15.58 -9.30
CA ASN A 137 9.16 15.15 -9.13
C ASN A 137 9.98 16.31 -8.55
N GLN A 138 10.63 16.05 -7.43
CA GLN A 138 11.51 17.02 -6.76
C GLN A 138 12.94 16.98 -7.32
N THR A 139 13.29 15.87 -7.99
CA THR A 139 14.62 15.66 -8.57
C THR A 139 14.52 14.90 -9.90
N PRO A 140 15.52 15.05 -10.79
CA PRO A 140 15.59 14.23 -12.01
C PRO A 140 15.61 12.73 -11.73
N TRP A 141 16.16 12.31 -10.60
CA TRP A 141 16.22 10.89 -10.20
C TRP A 141 14.84 10.32 -9.91
N GLN A 142 13.95 11.10 -9.30
CA GLN A 142 12.56 10.69 -9.07
C GLN A 142 11.82 10.51 -10.39
N GLU A 143 12.03 11.41 -11.35
CA GLU A 143 11.42 11.31 -12.67
C GLU A 143 11.92 10.06 -13.42
N ILE A 144 13.22 9.83 -13.45
CA ILE A 144 13.82 8.65 -14.06
C ILE A 144 13.27 7.38 -13.41
N HIS A 145 13.22 7.34 -12.08
CA HIS A 145 12.71 6.19 -11.34
C HIS A 145 11.26 5.90 -11.69
N ARG A 146 10.37 6.90 -11.59
CA ARG A 146 8.95 6.74 -11.89
C ARG A 146 8.68 6.28 -13.32
N ASN A 147 9.46 6.78 -14.27
CA ASN A 147 9.29 6.44 -15.68
C ASN A 147 9.85 5.06 -16.05
N THR A 148 10.63 4.45 -15.18
CA THR A 148 11.36 3.21 -15.50
C THR A 148 11.09 2.06 -14.54
N VAL A 149 10.54 2.31 -13.34
CA VAL A 149 10.28 1.26 -12.35
C VAL A 149 9.04 0.44 -12.70
N GLY A 150 9.16 -0.88 -12.53
CA GLY A 150 8.03 -1.80 -12.61
C GLY A 150 7.29 -1.95 -11.29
N GLN A 151 6.21 -2.73 -11.32
CA GLN A 151 5.39 -3.00 -10.15
C GLN A 151 6.02 -4.06 -9.24
N LEU A 152 5.61 -4.07 -7.96
CA LEU A 152 6.17 -4.98 -6.96
C LEU A 152 5.89 -6.45 -7.28
N SER A 153 4.77 -6.76 -7.94
CA SER A 153 4.44 -8.12 -8.41
C SER A 153 5.44 -8.68 -9.42
N THR A 154 6.19 -7.81 -10.09
CA THR A 154 7.25 -8.17 -11.04
C THR A 154 8.65 -7.83 -10.53
N GLY A 155 8.78 -7.61 -9.21
CA GLY A 155 10.06 -7.40 -8.54
C GLY A 155 10.41 -5.94 -8.26
N GLY A 156 9.61 -4.95 -8.70
CA GLY A 156 9.87 -3.51 -8.46
C GLY A 156 11.21 -3.02 -9.02
N CYS A 157 11.75 -3.70 -10.01
CA CYS A 157 13.02 -3.32 -10.65
C CYS A 157 12.80 -2.31 -11.78
N LEU A 158 13.87 -1.69 -12.22
CA LEU A 158 13.81 -0.86 -13.43
C LEU A 158 13.52 -1.74 -14.65
N GLU A 159 12.49 -1.41 -15.41
CA GLU A 159 12.03 -2.21 -16.56
C GLU A 159 13.15 -2.49 -17.57
N LEU A 160 14.03 -1.51 -17.80
CA LEU A 160 15.17 -1.72 -18.68
C LEU A 160 16.16 -2.78 -18.16
N ALA A 161 16.23 -2.99 -16.84
CA ALA A 161 17.14 -3.96 -16.22
C ALA A 161 16.68 -5.40 -16.47
N THR A 162 15.41 -5.64 -16.78
CA THR A 162 14.89 -6.97 -17.10
C THR A 162 15.53 -7.56 -18.36
N ARG A 163 16.08 -6.71 -19.22
CA ARG A 163 16.82 -7.14 -20.42
C ARG A 163 18.16 -7.79 -20.09
N TYR A 164 18.64 -7.61 -18.87
CA TYR A 164 19.95 -8.10 -18.40
C TYR A 164 19.79 -9.26 -17.41
N GLN A 165 18.73 -10.03 -17.51
CA GLN A 165 18.43 -11.16 -16.61
C GLN A 165 19.52 -12.22 -16.54
N ARG A 166 20.40 -12.29 -17.53
CA ARG A 166 21.55 -13.19 -17.54
C ARG A 166 22.67 -12.83 -16.57
N VAL A 167 22.55 -11.70 -15.88
CA VAL A 167 23.53 -11.33 -14.84
C VAL A 167 23.61 -12.39 -13.75
N GLY A 168 22.53 -13.13 -13.48
CA GLY A 168 22.55 -14.28 -12.57
C GLY A 168 23.35 -15.50 -13.05
N GLU A 169 23.58 -15.62 -14.36
CA GLU A 169 24.41 -16.67 -14.95
C GLU A 169 25.91 -16.30 -14.95
N ILE A 170 26.19 -15.00 -14.90
CA ILE A 170 27.55 -14.48 -14.80
C ILE A 170 27.82 -14.20 -13.35
N VAL A 171 28.28 -15.21 -12.62
CA VAL A 171 28.60 -15.01 -11.20
C VAL A 171 29.73 -13.96 -11.13
N PRO A 172 29.47 -12.79 -10.50
CA PRO A 172 30.50 -11.81 -10.27
C PRO A 172 31.62 -12.47 -9.47
N ARG A 173 32.84 -12.36 -9.95
CA ARG A 173 34.00 -12.85 -9.19
C ARG A 173 34.14 -12.00 -7.93
N ASN A 174 34.06 -12.62 -6.79
CA ASN A 174 34.48 -12.00 -5.55
C ASN A 174 35.98 -11.85 -5.57
N ASN A 175 36.44 -10.63 -5.48
CA ASN A 175 37.86 -10.27 -5.52
C ASN A 175 38.42 -10.04 -4.11
N HIS A 176 37.99 -10.79 -3.13
CA HIS A 176 38.49 -10.77 -1.75
C HIS A 176 38.58 -12.18 -1.19
#